data_e6655ef3f0f510ba353899c9735e52b7
#
_entry.id   e6655ef3f0f510ba353899c9735e52b7
#
_cell.length_a   1.000
_cell.length_b   1.000
_cell.length_c   1.000
_cell.angle_alpha   90.00
_cell.angle_beta   90.00
_cell.angle_gamma   90.00
#
_symmetry.space_group_name_H-M   'P 1'
#
loop_
_entity.id
_entity.type
_entity.pdbx_description
1 polymer ?
#
loop_
_entity_poly.entity_id
_entity_poly.type
_entity_poly.pdbx_seq_one_letter_code
_entity_poly.pdbx_strand_id
1 'polypeptide(L)'
;VSDGGRPKIGYLRESLIEDIEQFLGYDNTTDAVLIGAGKLGQALMAYKGFDEYGLNIMAAFDRNPKMDRTEEGKPVYNINKLTQFCRTNKVLMGIITVPAAHAQSVCDQLIASGIRAIWNFAPTHLDVPANILVQNENMATSLAVLSVHLQAQMKEDKK
;
A
#
# COMPACT_ATOMS: atom_id res chain seq x y z
N VAL A 1 3.37 21.79 -3.16
CA VAL A 1 2.41 21.18 -4.05
C VAL A 1 3.06 20.85 -5.37
N SER A 2 2.92 19.64 -5.82
CA SER A 2 3.53 19.23 -7.07
C SER A 2 2.83 19.88 -8.26
N ASP A 3 3.58 20.10 -9.30
CA ASP A 3 3.05 20.56 -10.58
C ASP A 3 2.39 19.36 -11.30
N GLY A 4 1.18 19.02 -10.90
CA GLY A 4 0.45 17.88 -11.41
C GLY A 4 -0.03 17.99 -12.84
N GLY A 5 0.37 19.03 -13.57
CA GLY A 5 -0.09 19.27 -14.92
C GLY A 5 0.51 18.38 -16.00
N ARG A 6 1.47 17.54 -15.68
CA ARG A 6 2.13 16.70 -16.68
C ARG A 6 1.47 15.33 -16.76
N PRO A 7 1.13 14.86 -17.97
CA PRO A 7 0.32 13.67 -18.14
C PRO A 7 1.06 12.34 -18.09
N LYS A 8 2.36 12.32 -17.90
CA LYS A 8 3.13 11.07 -17.87
C LYS A 8 2.89 10.33 -16.56
N ILE A 9 2.48 9.08 -16.64
CA ILE A 9 2.18 8.25 -15.48
C ILE A 9 3.37 8.12 -14.52
N GLY A 10 4.58 7.92 -15.03
CA GLY A 10 5.79 7.86 -14.21
C GLY A 10 6.06 9.14 -13.47
N TYR A 11 5.84 10.28 -14.11
CA TYR A 11 6.00 11.58 -13.48
C TYR A 11 5.00 11.79 -12.34
N LEU A 12 3.74 11.41 -12.56
CA LEU A 12 2.72 11.54 -11.52
C LEU A 12 3.05 10.67 -10.31
N ARG A 13 3.58 9.48 -10.54
CA ARG A 13 3.98 8.59 -9.47
C ARG A 13 5.14 9.16 -8.65
N GLU A 14 6.17 9.67 -9.31
CA GLU A 14 7.29 10.31 -8.63
C GLU A 14 6.86 11.55 -7.85
N SER A 15 5.98 12.36 -8.44
CA SER A 15 5.42 13.53 -7.79
C SER A 15 4.63 13.15 -6.53
N LEU A 16 3.86 12.08 -6.58
CA LEU A 16 3.12 11.58 -5.42
C LEU A 16 4.07 11.15 -4.31
N ILE A 17 5.14 10.44 -4.64
CA ILE A 17 6.14 10.02 -3.66
C ILE A 17 6.80 11.24 -3.01
N GLU A 18 7.18 12.23 -3.80
CA GLU A 18 7.77 13.46 -3.28
C GLU A 18 6.80 14.21 -2.34
N ASP A 19 5.53 14.28 -2.72
CA ASP A 19 4.51 14.93 -1.89
C ASP A 19 4.34 14.20 -0.55
N ILE A 20 4.36 12.89 -0.56
CA ILE A 20 4.29 12.08 0.65
C ILE A 20 5.52 12.32 1.53
N GLU A 21 6.71 12.33 0.94
CA GLU A 21 7.95 12.59 1.67
C GLU A 21 7.92 13.95 2.34
N GLN A 22 7.50 14.99 1.63
CA GLN A 22 7.40 16.34 2.19
C GLN A 22 6.37 16.41 3.30
N PHE A 23 5.26 15.73 3.13
CA PHE A 23 4.18 15.71 4.10
C PHE A 23 4.60 15.02 5.40
N LEU A 24 5.35 13.93 5.30
CA LEU A 24 5.69 13.06 6.44
C LEU A 24 7.01 13.40 7.11
N GLY A 25 7.77 14.33 6.55
CA GLY A 25 9.11 14.63 7.05
C GLY A 25 10.15 13.77 6.37
N TYR A 26 10.79 14.35 5.45
CA TYR A 26 11.72 13.84 4.49
C TYR A 26 12.90 13.04 5.07
N ASP A 27 13.43 13.47 6.25
CA ASP A 27 14.57 12.81 6.88
C ASP A 27 14.15 11.74 7.88
N ASN A 28 12.86 11.51 8.06
CA ASN A 28 12.35 10.58 9.05
C ASN A 28 11.80 9.32 8.40
N THR A 29 11.92 8.21 9.13
CA THR A 29 11.25 6.98 8.75
C THR A 29 9.74 7.20 8.75
N THR A 30 9.08 6.81 7.69
CA THR A 30 7.64 6.84 7.58
C THR A 30 7.05 5.58 8.16
N ASP A 31 6.21 5.72 9.19
CA ASP A 31 5.53 4.59 9.79
C ASP A 31 4.22 4.31 9.03
N ALA A 32 3.96 3.03 8.80
CA ALA A 32 2.77 2.58 8.11
C ALA A 32 2.15 1.39 8.82
N VAL A 33 0.85 1.20 8.60
CA VAL A 33 0.14 -0.01 8.98
C VAL A 33 -0.31 -0.75 7.72
N LEU A 34 -0.41 -2.07 7.80
CA LEU A 34 -0.82 -2.89 6.68
C LEU A 34 -2.09 -3.64 7.05
N ILE A 35 -3.08 -3.61 6.17
CA ILE A 35 -4.35 -4.28 6.38
C ILE A 35 -4.44 -5.48 5.45
N GLY A 36 -4.56 -6.66 6.06
CA GLY A 36 -4.61 -7.92 5.34
C GLY A 36 -3.33 -8.73 5.53
N ALA A 37 -3.34 -9.67 6.48
CA ALA A 37 -2.17 -10.49 6.80
C ALA A 37 -2.13 -11.80 6.01
N GLY A 38 -2.59 -11.78 4.76
CA GLY A 38 -2.47 -12.90 3.83
C GLY A 38 -1.06 -12.98 3.23
N LYS A 39 -0.93 -13.77 2.17
CA LYS A 39 0.38 -13.99 1.55
C LYS A 39 1.04 -12.70 1.04
N LEU A 40 0.27 -11.84 0.37
CA LEU A 40 0.81 -10.58 -0.13
C LEU A 40 1.21 -9.66 1.01
N GLY A 41 0.35 -9.52 2.02
CA GLY A 41 0.65 -8.67 3.16
C GLY A 41 1.90 -9.12 3.89
N GLN A 42 2.04 -10.42 4.13
CA GLN A 42 3.23 -10.97 4.76
C GLN A 42 4.50 -10.75 3.93
N ALA A 43 4.40 -10.91 2.61
CA ALA A 43 5.52 -10.67 1.71
C ALA A 43 5.97 -9.22 1.75
N LEU A 44 5.03 -8.28 1.76
CA LEU A 44 5.35 -6.85 1.86
C LEU A 44 6.00 -6.53 3.21
N MET A 45 5.52 -7.12 4.30
CA MET A 45 6.11 -6.90 5.61
C MET A 45 7.54 -7.47 5.72
N ALA A 46 7.81 -8.55 5.00
CA ALA A 46 9.12 -9.18 5.00
C ALA A 46 10.13 -8.46 4.10
N TYR A 47 9.68 -7.61 3.21
CA TYR A 47 10.55 -6.97 2.25
C TYR A 47 11.41 -5.89 2.91
N LYS A 48 12.70 -6.16 3.01
CA LYS A 48 13.65 -5.26 3.68
C LYS A 48 13.99 -4.02 2.86
N GLY A 49 13.74 -4.04 1.56
CA GLY A 49 14.03 -2.91 0.68
C GLY A 49 13.26 -1.65 1.03
N PHE A 50 12.14 -1.75 1.73
CA PHE A 50 11.38 -0.57 2.16
C PHE A 50 12.16 0.28 3.16
N ASP A 51 13.05 -0.31 3.95
CA ASP A 51 13.87 0.45 4.88
C ASP A 51 14.76 1.46 4.17
N GLU A 52 15.20 1.15 2.94
CA GLU A 52 16.01 2.05 2.13
C GLU A 52 15.24 3.31 1.72
N TYR A 53 13.91 3.20 1.64
CA TYR A 53 13.03 4.32 1.31
C TYR A 53 12.46 4.99 2.56
N GLY A 54 12.88 4.56 3.73
CA GLY A 54 12.38 5.12 4.97
C GLY A 54 10.97 4.65 5.33
N LEU A 55 10.48 3.57 4.74
CA LEU A 55 9.16 3.02 5.06
C LEU A 55 9.28 1.93 6.11
N ASN A 56 8.60 2.11 7.23
CA ASN A 56 8.55 1.12 8.30
C ASN A 56 7.11 0.65 8.50
N ILE A 57 6.82 -0.59 8.13
CA ILE A 57 5.51 -1.19 8.41
C ILE A 57 5.53 -1.68 9.84
N MET A 58 4.80 -0.96 10.72
CA MET A 58 4.83 -1.20 12.16
C MET A 58 4.08 -2.48 12.56
N ALA A 59 2.95 -2.73 11.91
CA ALA A 59 2.05 -3.82 12.27
C ALA A 59 1.13 -4.14 11.13
N ALA A 60 0.61 -5.37 11.12
CA ALA A 60 -0.47 -5.79 10.24
C ALA A 60 -1.77 -5.93 11.02
N PHE A 61 -2.88 -5.75 10.34
CA PHE A 61 -4.23 -5.89 10.90
C PHE A 61 -5.05 -6.79 9.99
N ASP A 62 -5.83 -7.67 10.60
CA ASP A 62 -6.66 -8.63 9.88
C ASP A 62 -7.97 -8.84 10.62
N ARG A 63 -9.01 -9.19 9.87
CA ARG A 63 -10.32 -9.50 10.46
C ARG A 63 -10.27 -10.80 11.25
N ASN A 64 -9.48 -11.75 10.78
CA ASN A 64 -9.29 -13.05 11.42
C ASN A 64 -7.80 -13.38 11.46
N PRO A 65 -7.04 -12.79 12.40
CA PRO A 65 -5.61 -13.05 12.46
C PRO A 65 -5.34 -14.54 12.74
N LYS A 66 -4.49 -15.12 11.92
CA LYS A 66 -4.07 -16.52 12.08
C LYS A 66 -2.74 -16.64 12.80
N MET A 67 -2.12 -15.52 13.12
CA MET A 67 -0.85 -15.45 13.81
C MET A 67 -0.80 -14.16 14.63
N ASP A 68 0.01 -14.15 15.67
CA ASP A 68 0.21 -12.96 16.50
C ASP A 68 1.39 -12.11 16.03
N ARG A 69 2.32 -12.72 15.32
CA ARG A 69 3.51 -12.05 14.79
C ARG A 69 3.90 -12.68 13.47
N THR A 70 4.53 -11.89 12.61
CA THR A 70 5.16 -12.40 11.39
C THR A 70 6.47 -13.10 11.74
N GLU A 71 7.07 -13.79 10.76
CA GLU A 71 8.39 -14.42 10.94
C GLU A 71 9.45 -13.41 11.35
N GLU A 72 9.33 -12.16 10.89
CA GLU A 72 10.24 -11.07 11.22
C GLU A 72 9.96 -10.44 12.58
N GLY A 73 8.95 -10.93 13.29
CA GLY A 73 8.62 -10.46 14.63
C GLY A 73 7.68 -9.26 14.68
N LYS A 74 7.11 -8.84 13.57
CA LYS A 74 6.15 -7.72 13.56
C LYS A 74 4.78 -8.19 14.02
N PRO A 75 4.07 -7.40 14.84
CA PRO A 75 2.79 -7.83 15.39
C PRO A 75 1.69 -7.87 14.34
N VAL A 76 0.76 -8.81 14.54
CA VAL A 76 -0.46 -8.94 13.74
C VAL A 76 -1.64 -8.85 14.69
N TYR A 77 -2.47 -7.83 14.50
CA TYR A 77 -3.60 -7.54 15.38
C TYR A 77 -4.93 -7.77 14.69
N ASN A 78 -5.98 -7.91 15.49
CA ASN A 78 -7.33 -7.81 14.95
C ASN A 78 -7.60 -6.38 14.49
N ILE A 79 -8.35 -6.23 13.40
CA ILE A 79 -8.62 -4.94 12.80
C ILE A 79 -9.39 -3.98 13.73
N ASN A 80 -10.07 -4.51 14.74
CA ASN A 80 -10.77 -3.65 15.71
C ASN A 80 -9.81 -2.80 16.55
N LYS A 81 -8.51 -3.10 16.53
CA LYS A 81 -7.48 -2.31 17.22
C LYS A 81 -6.87 -1.23 16.34
N LEU A 82 -7.27 -1.15 15.07
CA LEU A 82 -6.63 -0.28 14.09
C LEU A 82 -6.70 1.20 14.48
N THR A 83 -7.87 1.69 14.82
CA THR A 83 -8.08 3.11 15.09
C THR A 83 -7.25 3.57 16.28
N GLN A 84 -7.28 2.82 17.37
CA GLN A 84 -6.50 3.17 18.55
C GLN A 84 -4.99 3.12 18.26
N PHE A 85 -4.54 2.10 17.55
CA PHE A 85 -3.13 1.96 17.19
C PHE A 85 -2.64 3.14 16.36
N CYS A 86 -3.40 3.51 15.33
CA CYS A 86 -3.03 4.62 14.45
C CYS A 86 -2.98 5.94 15.18
N ARG A 87 -3.93 6.19 16.09
CA ARG A 87 -3.97 7.42 16.86
C ARG A 87 -2.85 7.50 17.88
N THR A 88 -2.61 6.41 18.60
CA THR A 88 -1.55 6.36 19.61
C THR A 88 -0.17 6.55 18.98
N ASN A 89 0.08 5.95 17.83
CA ASN A 89 1.38 5.97 17.17
C ASN A 89 1.49 7.06 16.10
N LYS A 90 0.44 7.85 15.88
CA LYS A 90 0.38 8.92 14.88
C LYS A 90 0.77 8.42 13.50
N VAL A 91 0.20 7.30 13.09
CA VAL A 91 0.47 6.70 11.78
C VAL A 91 -0.31 7.44 10.72
N LEU A 92 0.35 7.80 9.62
CA LEU A 92 -0.25 8.60 8.55
C LEU A 92 -0.38 7.82 7.23
N MET A 93 0.20 6.64 7.13
CA MET A 93 0.15 5.82 5.92
C MET A 93 -0.47 4.45 6.21
N GLY A 94 -1.38 4.01 5.32
CA GLY A 94 -1.97 2.69 5.37
C GLY A 94 -1.76 1.94 4.06
N ILE A 95 -1.50 0.64 4.15
CA ILE A 95 -1.31 -0.24 3.00
C ILE A 95 -2.46 -1.23 2.99
N ILE A 96 -3.17 -1.32 1.86
CA ILE A 96 -4.34 -2.19 1.72
C ILE A 96 -3.99 -3.39 0.85
N THR A 97 -4.10 -4.59 1.42
CA THR A 97 -3.87 -5.85 0.70
C THR A 97 -5.04 -6.82 0.84
N VAL A 98 -6.22 -6.31 1.21
CA VAL A 98 -7.44 -7.13 1.33
C VAL A 98 -8.08 -7.34 -0.04
N PRO A 99 -8.99 -8.32 -0.16
CA PRO A 99 -9.76 -8.48 -1.40
C PRO A 99 -10.57 -7.23 -1.77
N ALA A 100 -10.83 -7.06 -3.06
CA ALA A 100 -11.53 -5.89 -3.60
C ALA A 100 -12.86 -5.61 -2.87
N ALA A 101 -13.61 -6.66 -2.52
CA ALA A 101 -14.91 -6.51 -1.85
C ALA A 101 -14.82 -5.82 -0.48
N HIS A 102 -13.66 -5.82 0.15
CA HIS A 102 -13.47 -5.25 1.49
C HIS A 102 -12.62 -3.97 1.47
N ALA A 103 -12.05 -3.61 0.32
CA ALA A 103 -11.05 -2.55 0.25
C ALA A 103 -11.62 -1.18 0.61
N GLN A 104 -12.82 -0.84 0.13
CA GLN A 104 -13.42 0.46 0.43
C GLN A 104 -13.74 0.60 1.92
N SER A 105 -14.28 -0.43 2.55
CA SER A 105 -14.58 -0.43 3.98
C SER A 105 -13.31 -0.22 4.81
N VAL A 106 -12.23 -0.91 4.44
CA VAL A 106 -10.93 -0.75 5.09
C VAL A 106 -10.37 0.66 4.88
N CYS A 107 -10.49 1.17 3.67
CA CYS A 107 -10.08 2.53 3.33
C CYS A 107 -10.78 3.56 4.21
N ASP A 108 -12.10 3.44 4.35
CA ASP A 108 -12.91 4.34 5.18
C ASP A 108 -12.45 4.28 6.65
N GLN A 109 -12.15 3.09 7.14
CA GLN A 109 -11.69 2.92 8.51
C GLN A 109 -10.29 3.54 8.71
N LEU A 110 -9.40 3.40 7.75
CA LEU A 110 -8.08 4.02 7.79
C LEU A 110 -8.19 5.55 7.85
N ILE A 111 -9.03 6.12 6.99
CA ILE A 111 -9.24 7.57 6.95
C ILE A 111 -9.81 8.06 8.29
N ALA A 112 -10.79 7.35 8.84
CA ALA A 112 -11.36 7.68 10.14
C ALA A 112 -10.34 7.58 11.28
N SER A 113 -9.29 6.79 11.09
CA SER A 113 -8.20 6.60 12.07
C SER A 113 -7.09 7.63 11.95
N GLY A 114 -7.20 8.58 11.01
CA GLY A 114 -6.21 9.64 10.82
C GLY A 114 -5.22 9.40 9.71
N ILE A 115 -5.38 8.35 8.93
CA ILE A 115 -4.50 8.06 7.79
C ILE A 115 -4.72 9.11 6.69
N ARG A 116 -3.62 9.57 6.10
CA ARG A 116 -3.62 10.60 5.07
C ARG A 116 -3.11 10.10 3.72
N ALA A 117 -2.42 8.96 3.70
CA ALA A 117 -1.89 8.36 2.48
C ALA A 117 -2.19 6.87 2.45
N ILE A 118 -2.64 6.37 1.32
CA ILE A 118 -3.03 4.98 1.15
C ILE A 118 -2.31 4.38 -0.04
N TRP A 119 -1.63 3.26 0.19
CA TRP A 119 -1.04 2.45 -0.86
C TRP A 119 -1.93 1.24 -1.08
N ASN A 120 -2.64 1.23 -2.20
CA ASN A 120 -3.70 0.27 -2.45
C ASN A 120 -3.26 -0.82 -3.42
N PHE A 121 -3.23 -2.06 -2.94
CA PHE A 121 -2.95 -3.25 -3.75
C PHE A 121 -4.21 -4.00 -4.15
N ALA A 122 -5.38 -3.63 -3.61
CA ALA A 122 -6.64 -4.26 -4.00
C ALA A 122 -7.04 -3.82 -5.41
N PRO A 123 -7.54 -4.75 -6.24
CA PRO A 123 -7.90 -4.42 -7.63
C PRO A 123 -9.25 -3.72 -7.71
N THR A 124 -9.36 -2.55 -7.11
CA THR A 124 -10.58 -1.76 -7.10
C THR A 124 -10.26 -0.29 -6.92
N HIS A 125 -11.12 0.56 -7.45
CA HIS A 125 -11.04 1.99 -7.23
C HIS A 125 -11.53 2.34 -5.83
N LEU A 126 -10.81 3.22 -5.13
CA LEU A 126 -11.20 3.70 -3.81
C LEU A 126 -11.74 5.12 -3.91
N ASP A 127 -12.90 5.36 -3.31
CA ASP A 127 -13.46 6.69 -3.18
C ASP A 127 -12.89 7.34 -1.91
N VAL A 128 -12.19 8.45 -2.07
CA VAL A 128 -11.56 9.14 -0.95
C VAL A 128 -11.78 10.65 -1.07
N PRO A 129 -11.78 11.38 0.07
CA PRO A 129 -11.77 12.84 0.03
C PRO A 129 -10.54 13.38 -0.69
N ALA A 130 -10.64 14.62 -1.18
CA ALA A 130 -9.56 15.23 -1.97
C ALA A 130 -8.23 15.41 -1.21
N ASN A 131 -8.29 15.41 0.13
CA ASN A 131 -7.10 15.58 0.96
C ASN A 131 -6.37 14.26 1.28
N ILE A 132 -6.86 13.13 0.75
CA ILE A 132 -6.23 11.83 0.96
C ILE A 132 -5.45 11.44 -0.29
N LEU A 133 -4.18 11.08 -0.11
CA LEU A 133 -3.33 10.60 -1.19
C LEU A 133 -3.54 9.11 -1.39
N VAL A 134 -3.70 8.67 -2.63
CA VAL A 134 -3.85 7.25 -2.96
C VAL A 134 -2.91 6.88 -4.09
N GLN A 135 -2.12 5.84 -3.88
CA GLN A 135 -1.33 5.20 -4.92
C GLN A 135 -1.89 3.81 -5.14
N ASN A 136 -2.29 3.51 -6.37
CA ASN A 136 -2.82 2.20 -6.73
C ASN A 136 -1.74 1.37 -7.42
N GLU A 137 -1.64 0.09 -7.03
CA GLU A 137 -0.79 -0.88 -7.70
C GLU A 137 -1.69 -1.92 -8.37
N ASN A 138 -1.61 -2.01 -9.70
CA ASN A 138 -2.44 -2.93 -10.46
C ASN A 138 -1.64 -4.12 -10.93
N MET A 139 -1.55 -5.14 -10.09
CA MET A 139 -0.80 -6.35 -10.41
C MET A 139 -1.43 -7.15 -11.56
N ALA A 140 -2.75 -7.12 -11.68
CA ALA A 140 -3.44 -7.82 -12.77
C ALA A 140 -3.06 -7.23 -14.12
N THR A 141 -3.01 -5.91 -14.23
CA THR A 141 -2.59 -5.24 -15.47
C THR A 141 -1.13 -5.57 -15.79
N SER A 142 -0.25 -5.54 -14.79
CA SER A 142 1.16 -5.88 -14.97
C SER A 142 1.33 -7.31 -15.49
N LEU A 143 0.58 -8.25 -14.92
CA LEU A 143 0.61 -9.64 -15.36
C LEU A 143 0.09 -9.78 -16.80
N ALA A 144 -1.00 -9.08 -17.13
CA ALA A 144 -1.55 -9.14 -18.49
C ALA A 144 -0.55 -8.62 -19.53
N VAL A 145 0.12 -7.52 -19.22
CA VAL A 145 1.16 -6.96 -20.12
C VAL A 145 2.30 -7.96 -20.30
N LEU A 146 2.77 -8.54 -19.21
CA LEU A 146 3.85 -9.53 -19.28
C LEU A 146 3.42 -10.76 -20.12
N SER A 147 2.19 -11.23 -19.93
CA SER A 147 1.67 -12.39 -20.68
C SER A 147 1.60 -12.11 -22.18
N VAL A 148 1.18 -10.91 -22.57
CA VAL A 148 1.14 -10.51 -23.99
C VAL A 148 2.54 -10.49 -24.57
N HIS A 149 3.52 -9.93 -23.86
CA HIS A 149 4.90 -9.88 -24.34
C HIS A 149 5.50 -11.28 -24.44
N LEU A 150 5.21 -12.17 -23.50
CA LEU A 150 5.69 -13.53 -23.54
C LEU A 150 5.13 -14.29 -24.75
N GLN A 151 3.84 -14.14 -25.02
CA GLN A 151 3.21 -14.76 -26.19
C GLN A 151 3.81 -14.25 -27.49
N ALA A 152 4.11 -12.98 -27.58
CA ALA A 152 4.77 -12.40 -28.76
C ALA A 152 6.15 -13.02 -28.98
N GLN A 153 6.94 -13.18 -27.92
CA GLN A 153 8.24 -13.84 -28.02
C GLN A 153 8.12 -15.30 -28.44
N MET A 154 7.15 -16.02 -27.88
CA MET A 154 6.93 -17.42 -28.26
C MET A 154 6.56 -17.57 -29.74
N LYS A 155 5.79 -16.64 -30.30
CA LYS A 155 5.48 -16.64 -31.72
C LYS A 155 6.70 -16.38 -32.58
N GLU A 156 7.59 -15.50 -32.19
CA GLU A 156 8.83 -15.23 -32.87
C GLU A 156 9.76 -16.45 -32.87
N ASP A 157 9.86 -17.13 -31.73
CA ASP A 157 10.73 -18.31 -31.60
C ASP A 157 10.24 -19.47 -32.44
N LYS A 158 8.97 -19.50 -32.85
CA LYS A 158 8.44 -20.54 -33.74
C LYS A 158 8.65 -20.25 -35.21
N LYS A 159 9.13 -19.11 -35.54
CA LYS A 159 9.48 -18.77 -36.91
C LYS A 159 10.93 -19.24 -37.21
#